data_7de00121a1fe6cf4ee509b78a9de00e5
#
_entry.id   7de00121a1fe6cf4ee509b78a9de00e5
#
_cell.length_a   1.000
_cell.length_b   1.000
_cell.length_c   1.000
_cell.angle_alpha   90.00
_cell.angle_beta   90.00
_cell.angle_gamma   90.00
#
_symmetry.space_group_name_H-M   'P 1'
#
loop_
_entity.id
_entity.type
_entity.pdbx_description
1 polymer ?
#
loop_
_entity_poly.entity_id
_entity_poly.type
_entity_poly.pdbx_seq_one_letter_code
_entity_poly.pdbx_strand_id
1 'polypeptide(L)' 'MEKLTIQEEEVMLYIWSIGDCFVKEIVSKFPDPKPPYTTVASIVNNLKRKGYVAAQRFGNTYQYTCLLYTSDAADEL' A
#
# COMPACT_ATOMS: atom_id res chain seq x y z
N MET A 1 14.88 -8.50 -0.38
CA MET A 1 13.71 -7.81 0.10
C MET A 1 13.13 -8.53 1.27
N GLU A 2 12.54 -7.81 2.16
CA GLU A 2 11.96 -8.40 3.35
C GLU A 2 10.67 -9.09 3.00
N LYS A 3 10.37 -10.12 3.74
CA LYS A 3 9.12 -10.83 3.56
C LYS A 3 7.96 -9.99 4.06
N LEU A 4 6.83 -10.17 3.46
CA LEU A 4 5.61 -9.48 3.88
C LEU A 4 4.80 -10.38 4.80
N THR A 5 4.15 -9.77 5.78
CA THR A 5 3.17 -10.48 6.59
C THR A 5 1.90 -10.65 5.78
N ILE A 6 1.00 -11.47 6.26
CA ILE A 6 -0.28 -11.67 5.59
C ILE A 6 -1.04 -10.37 5.45
N GLN A 7 -1.02 -9.54 6.49
CA GLN A 7 -1.70 -8.25 6.44
C GLN A 7 -1.05 -7.32 5.42
N GLU A 8 0.26 -7.35 5.36
CA GLU A 8 0.97 -6.51 4.40
C GLU A 8 0.66 -6.95 2.97
N GLU A 9 0.57 -8.23 2.76
CA GLU A 9 0.23 -8.74 1.43
C GLU A 9 -1.17 -8.33 1.03
N GLU A 10 -2.09 -8.39 1.95
CA GLU A 10 -3.47 -7.97 1.67
C GLU A 10 -3.52 -6.51 1.27
N VAL A 11 -2.83 -5.66 2.02
CA VAL A 11 -2.81 -4.23 1.71
C VAL A 11 -2.16 -3.99 0.35
N MET A 12 -1.08 -4.70 0.06
CA MET A 12 -0.43 -4.59 -1.24
C MET A 12 -1.39 -4.92 -2.38
N LEU A 13 -2.16 -5.98 -2.21
CA LEU A 13 -3.11 -6.36 -3.25
C LEU A 13 -4.18 -5.31 -3.44
N TYR A 14 -4.64 -4.71 -2.36
CA TYR A 14 -5.63 -3.64 -2.47
C TYR A 14 -5.06 -2.42 -3.18
N ILE A 15 -3.84 -2.04 -2.84
CA ILE A 15 -3.20 -0.90 -3.50
C ILE A 15 -3.02 -1.20 -4.97
N TRP A 16 -2.56 -2.39 -5.28
CA TRP A 16 -2.32 -2.80 -6.65
C TRP A 16 -3.63 -2.78 -7.46
N SER A 17 -4.69 -3.25 -6.85
CA SER A 17 -6.00 -3.30 -7.48
C SER A 17 -6.59 -1.91 -7.73
N ILE A 18 -6.43 -1.00 -6.77
CA ILE A 18 -6.97 0.35 -6.88
C ILE A 18 -6.08 1.21 -7.76
N GLY A 19 -4.77 1.02 -7.68
CA GLY A 19 -3.79 1.89 -8.30
C GLY A 19 -3.37 2.92 -7.30
N ASP A 20 -3.25 4.17 -7.69
CA ASP A 20 -2.93 5.25 -6.75
C ASP A 20 -4.10 5.43 -5.81
N CYS A 21 -3.85 5.38 -4.53
CA CYS A 21 -4.94 5.42 -3.57
C CYS A 21 -4.51 6.02 -2.24
N PHE A 22 -5.49 6.37 -1.44
CA PHE A 22 -5.28 6.89 -0.09
C PHE A 22 -5.60 5.77 0.90
N VAL A 23 -5.08 5.91 2.12
CA VAL A 23 -5.32 4.92 3.16
C VAL A 23 -6.80 4.66 3.37
N LYS A 24 -7.61 5.71 3.32
CA LYS A 24 -9.04 5.62 3.48
C LYS A 24 -9.66 4.66 2.44
N GLU A 25 -9.16 4.70 1.23
CA GLU A 25 -9.64 3.81 0.17
C GLU A 25 -9.24 2.37 0.44
N ILE A 26 -8.06 2.17 0.99
CA ILE A 26 -7.60 0.83 1.34
C ILE A 26 -8.48 0.26 2.45
N VAL A 27 -8.78 1.07 3.46
CA VAL A 27 -9.65 0.64 4.55
C VAL A 27 -10.99 0.16 4.01
N SER A 28 -11.52 0.89 3.04
CA SER A 28 -12.84 0.55 2.52
C SER A 28 -12.85 -0.77 1.75
N LYS A 29 -11.69 -1.27 1.36
CA LYS A 29 -11.60 -2.57 0.68
C LYS A 29 -11.61 -3.76 1.64
N PHE A 30 -11.34 -3.52 2.90
CA PHE A 30 -11.31 -4.61 3.87
C PHE A 30 -12.74 -5.09 4.18
N PRO A 31 -12.89 -6.39 4.49
CA PRO A 31 -14.20 -6.89 4.88
C PRO A 31 -14.54 -6.43 6.30
N ASP A 32 -15.80 -6.52 6.67
CA ASP A 32 -16.22 -6.18 8.02
C ASP A 32 -15.80 -7.27 8.99
N PRO A 33 -15.43 -6.90 10.21
CA PRO A 33 -15.26 -5.53 10.68
C PRO A 33 -13.99 -4.91 10.09
N LYS A 34 -14.10 -3.69 9.64
CA LYS A 34 -12.95 -3.02 9.03
C LYS A 34 -11.93 -2.65 10.10
N PRO A 35 -10.64 -2.73 9.77
CA PRO A 35 -9.61 -2.32 10.73
C PRO A 35 -9.60 -0.82 10.90
N PRO A 36 -9.04 -0.33 12.00
CA PRO A 36 -8.91 1.12 12.19
C PRO A 36 -8.00 1.72 11.14
N TYR A 37 -8.27 2.97 10.83
CA TYR A 37 -7.44 3.73 9.89
C TYR A 37 -5.97 3.69 10.30
N THR A 38 -5.69 3.88 11.59
CA THR A 38 -4.31 3.93 12.08
C THR A 38 -3.60 2.61 11.86
N THR A 39 -4.31 1.50 11.98
CA THR A 39 -3.72 0.20 11.74
C THR A 39 -3.30 0.05 10.29
N VAL A 40 -4.18 0.41 9.38
CA VAL A 40 -3.90 0.31 7.95
C VAL A 40 -2.77 1.26 7.58
N ALA A 41 -2.78 2.46 8.13
CA ALA A 41 -1.72 3.42 7.86
C ALA A 41 -0.37 2.89 8.32
N SER A 42 -0.32 2.21 9.44
CA SER A 42 0.92 1.60 9.90
C SER A 42 1.41 0.53 8.96
N ILE A 43 0.51 -0.30 8.46
CA ILE A 43 0.87 -1.35 7.53
C ILE A 43 1.43 -0.74 6.24
N VAL A 44 0.77 0.29 5.74
CA VAL A 44 1.21 0.96 4.52
C VAL A 44 2.58 1.60 4.72
N ASN A 45 2.80 2.20 5.89
CA ASN A 45 4.10 2.77 6.20
C ASN A 45 5.19 1.72 6.23
N ASN A 46 4.89 0.54 6.73
CA ASN A 46 5.86 -0.54 6.71
C ASN A 46 6.18 -0.97 5.29
N LEU A 47 5.18 -1.04 4.44
CA LEU A 47 5.40 -1.36 3.04
C LEU A 47 6.26 -0.32 2.35
N LYS A 48 6.04 0.94 2.68
CA LYS A 48 6.82 2.02 2.13
C LYS A 48 8.28 1.88 2.55
N ARG A 49 8.53 1.58 3.82
CA ARG A 49 9.89 1.42 4.32
C ARG A 49 10.59 0.24 3.67
N LYS A 50 9.86 -0.80 3.36
CA LYS A 50 10.42 -1.98 2.73
C LYS A 50 10.63 -1.82 1.22
N GLY A 51 10.14 -0.73 0.66
CA GLY A 51 10.33 -0.45 -0.76
C GLY A 51 9.27 -1.00 -1.67
N TYR A 52 8.14 -1.41 -1.12
CA TYR A 52 7.06 -1.98 -1.95
C TYR A 52 6.07 -0.93 -2.44
N VAL A 53 5.95 0.17 -1.72
CA VAL A 53 5.04 1.24 -2.13
C VAL A 53 5.74 2.59 -2.00
N ALA A 54 5.26 3.56 -2.76
CA ALA A 54 5.72 4.94 -2.66
C ALA A 54 4.59 5.80 -2.15
N ALA A 55 4.94 6.88 -1.47
CA ALA A 55 3.96 7.85 -0.99
C ALA A 55 4.23 9.19 -1.63
N GLN A 56 3.16 9.84 -2.06
CA GLN A 56 3.25 11.18 -2.63
C GLN A 56 2.32 12.09 -1.85
N ARG A 57 2.83 13.21 -1.43
CA ARG A 57 2.04 14.13 -0.62
C ARG A 57 1.05 14.90 -1.46
N PHE A 58 -0.19 14.94 -1.01
CA PHE A 58 -1.26 15.70 -1.65
C PHE A 58 -1.94 16.50 -0.56
N GLY A 59 -1.57 17.75 -0.41
CA GLY A 59 -2.14 18.59 0.63
C GLY A 59 -1.85 18.01 2.00
N ASN A 60 -2.87 17.63 2.73
CA ASN A 60 -2.75 17.09 4.08
C ASN A 60 -2.71 15.58 4.13
N THR A 61 -2.66 14.92 2.99
CA THR A 61 -2.73 13.49 2.95
C THR A 61 -1.66 12.93 2.05
N TYR A 62 -1.53 11.61 2.03
CA TYR A 62 -0.57 10.94 1.16
C TYR A 62 -1.29 9.97 0.26
N GLN A 63 -0.89 9.96 -1.00
CA GLN A 63 -1.36 8.99 -1.96
C GLN A 63 -0.30 7.92 -2.11
N TYR A 64 -0.71 6.67 -2.10
CA TYR A 64 0.22 5.55 -2.16
C TYR A 64 0.06 4.80 -3.47
N THR A 65 1.19 4.30 -3.98
CA THR A 65 1.17 3.52 -5.21
C THR A 65 2.09 2.32 -5.04
N CYS A 66 1.80 1.25 -5.72
CA CYS A 66 2.58 0.04 -5.62
C CYS A 66 3.81 0.12 -6.54
N LEU A 67 4.99 0.06 -5.94
CA LEU A 67 6.22 0.12 -6.69
C LEU A 67 6.60 -1.22 -7.30
N LEU A 68 6.21 -2.28 -6.67
CA LEU A 68 6.57 -3.59 -7.12
C LEU A 68 6.06 -3.86 -8.53
N TYR A 69 4.87 -3.40 -8.79
CA TYR A 69 4.27 -3.52 -10.09
C TYR A 69 5.10 -2.82 -11.15
N THR A 70 5.58 -1.66 -10.83
CA THR A 70 6.37 -0.86 -11.74
C THR A 70 7.75 -1.45 -11.92
N SER A 71 8.30 -1.97 -10.88
CA SER A 71 9.61 -2.50 -10.91
C SER A 71 9.77 -3.61 -11.88
N ASP A 72 8.79 -4.42 -12.01
CA ASP A 72 8.86 -5.48 -12.94
C ASP A 72 9.20 -5.04 -14.31
N ALA A 73 8.55 -4.04 -14.71
CA ALA A 73 8.77 -3.54 -16.04
C ALA A 73 10.14 -3.01 -16.22
N ALA A 74 10.60 -2.35 -15.23
CA ALA A 74 11.87 -1.68 -15.32
C ALA A 74 12.98 -2.65 -15.38
N ASP A 75 12.86 -3.66 -14.70
CA ASP A 75 13.94 -4.48 -14.59
C ASP A 75 14.38 -5.15 -15.72
N GLU A 76 13.75 -5.30 -16.28
CA GLU A 76 14.22 -6.03 -17.15
C GLU A 76 15.19 -5.60 -17.85
N LEU A 77 15.60 -5.01 -17.63
CA LEU A 77 16.58 -4.59 -18.31
C LEU A 77 17.56 -5.02 -18.43
#